data_76f5c031b1def9f2c49d075ace65bcf2
#
_entry.id   76f5c031b1def9f2c49d075ace65bcf2
#
_cell.length_a   1.000
_cell.length_b   1.000
_cell.length_c   1.000
_cell.angle_alpha   90.00
_cell.angle_beta   90.00
_cell.angle_gamma   90.00
#
_symmetry.space_group_name_H-M   'P 1'
#
loop_
_entity.id
_entity.type
_entity.pdbx_description
1 polymer ?
#
loop_
_entity_poly.entity_id
_entity_poly.type
_entity_poly.pdbx_seq_one_letter_code
_entity_poly.pdbx_strand_id
1 'polypeptide(L)'
;MSAATASSTREQASAAAVIFVGLLSGVQASDPNIAATALVSASRGLQMTSGQASIAASVFTMMMAATVISTGLLADRLGRRRVLLAALALSVIGDVMVALSPGFTIYAIGRGLAGIGLGAVYGASFAYVNVLAKPGRLAAAVGLFTAAGAVAMVAMSFVGGVLTAQNWRLAFLLVPVVSLLGMALVPKFLPNEPPVDQGKSDVLGQLLLGLGVIGTLYGLSHAAAGITKPLTLIPFLAGLLLLVGFFLSQRNRANAFYPVRLFRNPVFVGALCAGFVYNFGQSASFLQLANIWQYVGQYGALQVTLAQLPYLATGIIGALLVGRWMSNGLSNANAVLLGTTLTAVGFFSLLLVHQGGSFWTFLPALVLIGGGTVIASLPFGSLVIGTAPPEYYGPVTSSRTTIGQFAYAIGIAAATLSIDKLTLGGTVNRLTAAGVPPSQVGSGLDAVTAFGSTGTHPSTALGRQALAQANSSYHEAFHITMVGAGLICVLVGLVGYWLLSRRAANG
;
A
#
# COMPACT_ATOMS: atom_id res chain seq x y z
N MET A 1 -14.18 -45.72 -15.65
CA MET A 1 -14.57 -44.71 -14.63
C MET A 1 -13.38 -44.13 -13.81
N SER A 2 -12.18 -44.69 -13.86
CA SER A 2 -11.05 -44.29 -13.00
C SER A 2 -10.27 -43.04 -13.44
N ALA A 3 -10.10 -42.75 -14.74
CA ALA A 3 -9.24 -41.64 -15.19
C ALA A 3 -9.94 -40.26 -15.13
N ALA A 4 -11.24 -40.20 -15.34
CA ALA A 4 -12.02 -38.98 -15.30
C ALA A 4 -12.20 -38.45 -13.87
N THR A 5 -12.36 -39.37 -12.88
CA THR A 5 -12.47 -39.03 -11.45
C THR A 5 -11.11 -38.60 -10.89
N ALA A 6 -10.00 -39.21 -11.31
CA ALA A 6 -8.66 -38.79 -10.89
C ALA A 6 -8.24 -37.44 -11.48
N SER A 7 -8.68 -37.11 -12.72
CA SER A 7 -8.44 -35.81 -13.32
C SER A 7 -9.24 -34.69 -12.63
N SER A 8 -10.49 -34.94 -12.27
CA SER A 8 -11.36 -33.97 -11.58
C SER A 8 -10.88 -33.67 -10.15
N THR A 9 -10.40 -34.68 -9.40
CA THR A 9 -9.82 -34.48 -8.07
C THR A 9 -8.49 -33.73 -8.11
N ARG A 10 -7.65 -33.97 -9.12
CA ARG A 10 -6.39 -33.22 -9.32
C ARG A 10 -6.66 -31.78 -9.79
N GLU A 11 -7.76 -31.55 -10.51
CA GLU A 11 -8.23 -30.22 -10.89
C GLU A 11 -8.73 -29.42 -9.70
N GLN A 12 -9.53 -30.02 -8.84
CA GLN A 12 -10.05 -29.40 -7.63
C GLN A 12 -8.92 -29.11 -6.63
N ALA A 13 -7.95 -30.01 -6.46
CA ALA A 13 -6.78 -29.81 -5.61
C ALA A 13 -5.92 -28.62 -6.06
N SER A 14 -5.72 -28.46 -7.39
CA SER A 14 -4.98 -27.33 -7.94
C SER A 14 -5.70 -25.99 -7.71
N ALA A 15 -7.01 -25.91 -7.92
CA ALA A 15 -7.79 -24.71 -7.69
C ALA A 15 -7.84 -24.31 -6.20
N ALA A 16 -7.99 -25.30 -5.30
CA ALA A 16 -7.96 -25.06 -3.85
C ALA A 16 -6.60 -24.53 -3.39
N ALA A 17 -5.49 -25.04 -3.93
CA ALA A 17 -4.15 -24.55 -3.64
C ALA A 17 -3.95 -23.10 -4.15
N VAL A 18 -4.47 -22.74 -5.34
CA VAL A 18 -4.43 -21.37 -5.87
C VAL A 18 -5.26 -20.43 -5.00
N ILE A 19 -6.45 -20.85 -4.58
CA ILE A 19 -7.28 -20.07 -3.64
C ILE A 19 -6.52 -19.87 -2.33
N PHE A 20 -5.90 -20.93 -1.79
CA PHE A 20 -5.16 -20.85 -0.52
C PHE A 20 -4.03 -19.83 -0.57
N VAL A 21 -3.17 -19.87 -1.61
CA VAL A 21 -2.11 -18.85 -1.75
C VAL A 21 -2.68 -17.46 -2.04
N GLY A 22 -3.83 -17.37 -2.71
CA GLY A 22 -4.58 -16.14 -2.88
C GLY A 22 -5.04 -15.56 -1.53
N LEU A 23 -5.62 -16.37 -0.65
CA LEU A 23 -6.01 -15.96 0.70
C LEU A 23 -4.81 -15.46 1.50
N LEU A 24 -3.66 -16.14 1.45
CA LEU A 24 -2.42 -15.68 2.10
C LEU A 24 -1.95 -14.32 1.54
N SER A 25 -2.09 -14.08 0.24
CA SER A 25 -1.77 -12.76 -0.34
C SER A 25 -2.71 -11.67 0.17
N GLY A 26 -3.98 -12.00 0.44
CA GLY A 26 -4.96 -11.08 1.01
C GLY A 26 -4.63 -10.67 2.45
N VAL A 27 -3.98 -11.54 3.23
CA VAL A 27 -3.44 -11.20 4.57
C VAL A 27 -2.44 -10.05 4.47
N GLN A 28 -1.50 -10.13 3.52
CA GLN A 28 -0.54 -9.07 3.27
C GLN A 28 -1.22 -7.76 2.86
N ALA A 29 -2.22 -7.84 1.98
CA ALA A 29 -2.91 -6.66 1.46
C ALA A 29 -3.83 -5.99 2.49
N SER A 30 -4.33 -6.73 3.51
CA SER A 30 -5.19 -6.21 4.57
C SER A 30 -4.44 -5.46 5.66
N ASP A 31 -3.20 -5.82 5.93
CA ASP A 31 -2.42 -5.27 7.05
C ASP A 31 -2.28 -3.74 6.98
N PRO A 32 -1.91 -3.10 5.84
CA PRO A 32 -1.89 -1.64 5.76
C PRO A 32 -3.23 -0.96 6.02
N ASN A 33 -4.34 -1.60 5.64
CA ASN A 33 -5.69 -1.08 5.86
C ASN A 33 -6.07 -1.15 7.35
N ILE A 34 -5.75 -2.27 8.00
CA ILE A 34 -5.93 -2.44 9.46
C ILE A 34 -5.10 -1.39 10.20
N ALA A 35 -3.83 -1.24 9.81
CA ALA A 35 -2.93 -0.26 10.42
C ALA A 35 -3.42 1.18 10.22
N ALA A 36 -3.94 1.53 9.05
CA ALA A 36 -4.50 2.86 8.78
C ALA A 36 -5.69 3.17 9.69
N THR A 37 -6.59 2.19 9.91
CA THR A 37 -7.73 2.33 10.82
C THR A 37 -7.30 2.41 12.28
N ALA A 38 -6.29 1.64 12.67
CA ALA A 38 -5.78 1.58 14.04
C ALA A 38 -4.83 2.73 14.40
N LEU A 39 -4.27 3.45 13.41
CA LEU A 39 -3.18 4.40 13.60
C LEU A 39 -3.47 5.47 14.64
N VAL A 40 -4.64 6.09 14.60
CA VAL A 40 -5.01 7.16 15.55
C VAL A 40 -5.08 6.63 16.98
N SER A 41 -5.74 5.47 17.17
CA SER A 41 -5.86 4.84 18.49
C SER A 41 -4.50 4.35 19.01
N ALA A 42 -3.65 3.79 18.13
CA ALA A 42 -2.30 3.38 18.50
C ALA A 42 -1.41 4.58 18.83
N SER A 43 -1.49 5.66 18.04
CA SER A 43 -0.73 6.89 18.29
C SER A 43 -1.08 7.51 19.64
N ARG A 44 -2.37 7.55 19.99
CA ARG A 44 -2.84 8.02 21.30
C ARG A 44 -2.39 7.09 22.43
N GLY A 45 -2.56 5.77 22.25
CA GLY A 45 -2.21 4.77 23.27
C GLY A 45 -0.71 4.68 23.56
N LEU A 46 0.15 5.03 22.58
CA LEU A 46 1.60 5.03 22.70
C LEU A 46 2.21 6.45 22.78
N GLN A 47 1.37 7.48 22.86
CA GLN A 47 1.75 8.90 22.91
C GLN A 47 2.75 9.30 21.82
N MET A 48 2.48 8.85 20.57
CA MET A 48 3.34 9.11 19.43
C MET A 48 3.28 10.59 19.02
N THR A 49 4.43 11.17 18.70
CA THR A 49 4.49 12.44 18.00
C THR A 49 3.98 12.29 16.55
N SER A 50 3.61 13.39 15.88
CA SER A 50 3.18 13.34 14.46
C SER A 50 4.23 12.71 13.54
N GLY A 51 5.52 12.99 13.78
CA GLY A 51 6.62 12.35 13.06
C GLY A 51 6.69 10.84 13.29
N GLN A 52 6.50 10.38 14.53
CA GLN A 52 6.44 8.96 14.87
C GLN A 52 5.22 8.27 14.24
N ALA A 53 4.06 8.92 14.23
CA ALA A 53 2.86 8.41 13.57
C ALA A 53 3.05 8.28 12.05
N SER A 54 3.74 9.22 11.41
CA SER A 54 4.09 9.14 9.98
C SER A 54 5.00 7.93 9.67
N ILE A 55 6.01 7.68 10.53
CA ILE A 55 6.86 6.48 10.40
C ILE A 55 6.04 5.21 10.65
N ALA A 56 5.22 5.20 11.70
CA ALA A 56 4.35 4.07 12.01
C ALA A 56 3.44 3.67 10.83
N ALA A 57 2.93 4.67 10.10
CA ALA A 57 2.11 4.46 8.90
C ALA A 57 2.88 3.89 7.72
N SER A 58 4.18 4.19 7.58
CA SER A 58 4.97 3.89 6.38
C SER A 58 6.01 2.79 6.54
N VAL A 59 6.47 2.48 7.77
CA VAL A 59 7.59 1.54 7.98
C VAL A 59 7.31 0.14 7.44
N PHE A 60 6.09 -0.36 7.54
CA PHE A 60 5.68 -1.65 6.96
C PHE A 60 5.89 -1.66 5.44
N THR A 61 5.32 -0.68 4.73
CA THR A 61 5.41 -0.59 3.27
C THR A 61 6.84 -0.35 2.81
N MET A 62 7.62 0.42 3.57
CA MET A 62 9.03 0.66 3.33
C MET A 62 9.86 -0.62 3.40
N MET A 63 9.71 -1.40 4.48
CA MET A 63 10.45 -2.66 4.66
C MET A 63 9.99 -3.72 3.65
N MET A 64 8.71 -3.78 3.35
CA MET A 64 8.16 -4.65 2.31
C MET A 64 8.74 -4.28 0.93
N ALA A 65 8.73 -3.00 0.54
CA ALA A 65 9.27 -2.54 -0.73
C ALA A 65 10.77 -2.87 -0.89
N ALA A 66 11.54 -2.74 0.19
CA ALA A 66 12.96 -2.99 0.21
C ALA A 66 13.33 -4.47 0.07
N THR A 67 12.49 -5.37 0.57
CA THR A 67 12.86 -6.78 0.75
C THR A 67 12.15 -7.77 -0.17
N VAL A 68 10.99 -7.40 -0.74
CA VAL A 68 10.14 -8.33 -1.50
C VAL A 68 10.85 -8.99 -2.70
N ILE A 69 11.72 -8.26 -3.42
CA ILE A 69 12.47 -8.82 -4.56
C ILE A 69 13.50 -9.83 -4.05
N SER A 70 14.27 -9.45 -3.01
CA SER A 70 15.29 -10.32 -2.41
C SER A 70 14.67 -11.58 -1.79
N THR A 71 13.51 -11.46 -1.15
CA THR A 71 12.80 -12.61 -0.58
C THR A 71 12.20 -13.51 -1.65
N GLY A 72 11.76 -12.97 -2.80
CA GLY A 72 11.34 -13.75 -3.96
C GLY A 72 12.49 -14.61 -4.51
N LEU A 73 13.68 -14.03 -4.69
CA LEU A 73 14.88 -14.78 -5.10
C LEU A 73 15.31 -15.80 -4.06
N LEU A 74 15.19 -15.48 -2.77
CA LEU A 74 15.48 -16.41 -1.68
C LEU A 74 14.53 -17.62 -1.71
N ALA A 75 13.25 -17.38 -2.06
CA ALA A 75 12.26 -18.44 -2.20
C ALA A 75 12.63 -19.44 -3.31
N ASP A 76 13.13 -18.95 -4.45
CA ASP A 76 13.58 -19.83 -5.52
C ASP A 76 14.84 -20.63 -5.14
N ARG A 77 15.76 -20.08 -4.31
CA ARG A 77 17.03 -20.71 -3.90
C ARG A 77 16.90 -21.67 -2.72
N LEU A 78 16.13 -21.33 -1.71
CA LEU A 78 15.98 -22.14 -0.48
C LEU A 78 14.76 -23.06 -0.53
N GLY A 79 13.93 -22.92 -1.55
CA GLY A 79 12.65 -23.60 -1.70
C GLY A 79 11.48 -22.75 -1.20
N ARG A 80 10.49 -22.57 -2.08
CA ARG A 80 9.35 -21.68 -1.87
C ARG A 80 8.57 -21.97 -0.60
N ARG A 81 8.39 -23.27 -0.27
CA ARG A 81 7.68 -23.69 0.93
C ARG A 81 8.40 -23.29 2.22
N ARG A 82 9.73 -23.46 2.27
CA ARG A 82 10.53 -23.09 3.46
C ARG A 82 10.49 -21.58 3.69
N VAL A 83 10.68 -20.82 2.62
CA VAL A 83 10.64 -19.35 2.70
C VAL A 83 9.26 -18.84 3.06
N LEU A 84 8.18 -19.42 2.53
CA LEU A 84 6.81 -19.08 2.89
C LEU A 84 6.52 -19.32 4.38
N LEU A 85 6.94 -20.47 4.92
CA LEU A 85 6.78 -20.78 6.36
C LEU A 85 7.59 -19.80 7.24
N ALA A 86 8.85 -19.53 6.88
CA ALA A 86 9.68 -18.55 7.60
C ALA A 86 9.08 -17.13 7.53
N ALA A 87 8.52 -16.75 6.38
CA ALA A 87 7.87 -15.48 6.17
C ALA A 87 6.60 -15.31 7.02
N LEU A 88 5.76 -16.36 7.08
CA LEU A 88 4.59 -16.38 7.96
C LEU A 88 5.01 -16.31 9.43
N ALA A 89 6.05 -17.04 9.85
CA ALA A 89 6.57 -16.94 11.21
C ALA A 89 7.09 -15.54 11.54
N LEU A 90 7.79 -14.90 10.60
CA LEU A 90 8.30 -13.54 10.79
C LEU A 90 7.15 -12.52 10.89
N SER A 91 6.07 -12.67 10.12
CA SER A 91 4.89 -11.83 10.25
C SER A 91 4.19 -11.99 11.60
N VAL A 92 4.08 -13.24 12.09
CA VAL A 92 3.55 -13.52 13.44
C VAL A 92 4.37 -12.78 14.50
N ILE A 93 5.70 -12.91 14.47
CA ILE A 93 6.59 -12.23 15.42
C ILE A 93 6.40 -10.71 15.34
N GLY A 94 6.40 -10.16 14.12
CA GLY A 94 6.25 -8.72 13.89
C GLY A 94 4.95 -8.17 14.48
N ASP A 95 3.80 -8.75 14.12
CA ASP A 95 2.51 -8.23 14.56
C ASP A 95 2.20 -8.53 16.04
N VAL A 96 2.72 -9.61 16.61
CA VAL A 96 2.68 -9.85 18.06
C VAL A 96 3.49 -8.77 18.79
N MET A 97 4.69 -8.40 18.27
CA MET A 97 5.46 -7.29 18.83
C MET A 97 4.69 -5.97 18.76
N VAL A 98 3.97 -5.70 17.67
CA VAL A 98 3.10 -4.52 17.55
C VAL A 98 2.01 -4.55 18.61
N ALA A 99 1.29 -5.66 18.73
CA ALA A 99 0.21 -5.83 19.70
C ALA A 99 0.67 -5.66 21.16
N LEU A 100 1.86 -6.12 21.49
CA LEU A 100 2.43 -6.08 22.85
C LEU A 100 3.32 -4.84 23.08
N SER A 101 3.43 -3.93 22.10
CA SER A 101 4.36 -2.81 22.17
C SER A 101 4.06 -1.87 23.36
N PRO A 102 5.06 -1.58 24.20
CA PRO A 102 4.93 -0.60 25.29
C PRO A 102 5.17 0.85 24.80
N GLY A 103 5.71 1.04 23.59
CA GLY A 103 6.05 2.34 23.02
C GLY A 103 6.37 2.26 21.54
N PHE A 104 6.60 3.45 20.94
CA PHE A 104 6.83 3.60 19.49
C PHE A 104 7.94 2.71 18.92
N THR A 105 9.07 2.58 19.60
CA THR A 105 10.24 1.83 19.07
C THR A 105 9.90 0.36 18.80
N ILE A 106 9.28 -0.32 19.76
CA ILE A 106 8.88 -1.73 19.61
C ILE A 106 7.77 -1.87 18.57
N TYR A 107 6.82 -0.92 18.55
CA TYR A 107 5.80 -0.85 17.51
C TYR A 107 6.43 -0.76 16.11
N ALA A 108 7.37 0.18 15.91
CA ALA A 108 8.01 0.40 14.60
C ALA A 108 8.85 -0.80 14.16
N ILE A 109 9.60 -1.43 15.08
CA ILE A 109 10.36 -2.65 14.79
C ILE A 109 9.40 -3.79 14.39
N GLY A 110 8.33 -4.00 15.15
CA GLY A 110 7.31 -4.99 14.83
C GLY A 110 6.68 -4.78 13.46
N ARG A 111 6.30 -3.54 13.14
CA ARG A 111 5.78 -3.17 11.80
C ARG A 111 6.80 -3.45 10.69
N GLY A 112 8.08 -3.17 10.93
CA GLY A 112 9.15 -3.47 9.99
C GLY A 112 9.28 -4.97 9.72
N LEU A 113 9.30 -5.80 10.77
CA LEU A 113 9.36 -7.26 10.66
C LEU A 113 8.13 -7.83 9.96
N ALA A 114 6.93 -7.35 10.29
CA ALA A 114 5.69 -7.71 9.61
C ALA A 114 5.76 -7.35 8.11
N GLY A 115 6.30 -6.18 7.75
CA GLY A 115 6.50 -5.76 6.37
C GLY A 115 7.42 -6.70 5.58
N ILE A 116 8.56 -7.11 6.17
CA ILE A 116 9.46 -8.10 5.56
C ILE A 116 8.75 -9.45 5.40
N GLY A 117 8.11 -9.93 6.46
CA GLY A 117 7.41 -11.21 6.49
C GLY A 117 6.28 -11.27 5.46
N LEU A 118 5.34 -10.34 5.51
CA LEU A 118 4.18 -10.32 4.60
C LEU A 118 4.58 -10.01 3.15
N GLY A 119 5.63 -9.22 2.92
CA GLY A 119 6.21 -9.06 1.59
C GLY A 119 6.72 -10.37 1.00
N ALA A 120 7.43 -11.16 1.81
CA ALA A 120 7.90 -12.49 1.43
C ALA A 120 6.74 -13.49 1.23
N VAL A 121 5.67 -13.42 2.06
CA VAL A 121 4.44 -14.20 1.89
C VAL A 121 3.82 -13.93 0.52
N TYR A 122 3.69 -12.65 0.14
CA TYR A 122 3.15 -12.28 -1.17
C TYR A 122 4.01 -12.82 -2.31
N GLY A 123 5.32 -12.58 -2.28
CA GLY A 123 6.27 -13.02 -3.30
C GLY A 123 6.25 -14.54 -3.49
N ALA A 124 6.36 -15.30 -2.41
CA ALA A 124 6.31 -16.75 -2.43
C ALA A 124 4.95 -17.29 -2.88
N SER A 125 3.85 -16.72 -2.39
CA SER A 125 2.48 -17.11 -2.79
C SER A 125 2.24 -16.91 -4.27
N PHE A 126 2.68 -15.77 -4.83
CA PHE A 126 2.54 -15.50 -6.26
C PHE A 126 3.41 -16.45 -7.12
N ALA A 127 4.62 -16.77 -6.65
CA ALA A 127 5.48 -17.75 -7.32
C ALA A 127 4.84 -19.15 -7.40
N TYR A 128 4.08 -19.55 -6.39
CA TYR A 128 3.30 -20.79 -6.43
C TYR A 128 2.21 -20.81 -7.50
N VAL A 129 1.63 -19.67 -7.87
CA VAL A 129 0.60 -19.62 -8.92
C VAL A 129 1.11 -20.21 -10.23
N ASN A 130 2.38 -19.93 -10.59
CA ASN A 130 2.99 -20.50 -11.80
C ASN A 130 3.15 -22.03 -11.73
N VAL A 131 3.45 -22.58 -10.54
CA VAL A 131 3.60 -24.02 -10.32
C VAL A 131 2.26 -24.75 -10.31
N LEU A 132 1.26 -24.10 -9.71
CA LEU A 132 -0.08 -24.65 -9.54
C LEU A 132 -0.95 -24.51 -10.80
N ALA A 133 -0.60 -23.55 -11.68
CA ALA A 133 -1.34 -23.30 -12.91
C ALA A 133 -1.16 -24.45 -13.90
N LYS A 134 -2.26 -24.87 -14.54
CA LYS A 134 -2.20 -25.82 -15.66
C LYS A 134 -1.56 -25.17 -16.89
N PRO A 135 -0.93 -25.97 -17.76
CA PRO A 135 -0.45 -25.48 -19.06
C PRO A 135 -1.56 -24.74 -19.81
N GLY A 136 -1.27 -23.51 -20.25
CA GLY A 136 -2.22 -22.66 -20.97
C GLY A 136 -3.31 -21.98 -20.11
N ARG A 137 -3.37 -22.23 -18.79
CA ARG A 137 -4.38 -21.64 -17.89
C ARG A 137 -3.80 -20.69 -16.82
N LEU A 138 -2.60 -20.17 -17.02
CA LEU A 138 -1.94 -19.28 -16.07
C LEU A 138 -2.79 -18.02 -15.78
N ALA A 139 -3.39 -17.41 -16.80
CA ALA A 139 -4.24 -16.23 -16.63
C ALA A 139 -5.45 -16.50 -15.73
N ALA A 140 -6.09 -17.67 -15.86
CA ALA A 140 -7.20 -18.07 -15.00
C ALA A 140 -6.74 -18.32 -13.55
N ALA A 141 -5.57 -18.93 -13.35
CA ALA A 141 -4.98 -19.13 -12.03
C ALA A 141 -4.64 -17.80 -11.34
N VAL A 142 -4.04 -16.85 -12.08
CA VAL A 142 -3.77 -15.48 -11.59
C VAL A 142 -5.07 -14.75 -11.24
N GLY A 143 -6.11 -14.90 -12.06
CA GLY A 143 -7.43 -14.34 -11.78
C GLY A 143 -8.04 -14.89 -10.48
N LEU A 144 -7.97 -16.21 -10.27
CA LEU A 144 -8.47 -16.88 -9.08
C LEU A 144 -7.67 -16.48 -7.81
N PHE A 145 -6.33 -16.42 -7.93
CA PHE A 145 -5.44 -15.91 -6.87
C PHE A 145 -5.80 -14.49 -6.47
N THR A 146 -5.97 -13.58 -7.44
CA THR A 146 -6.29 -12.18 -7.19
C THR A 146 -7.68 -12.03 -6.55
N ALA A 147 -8.68 -12.78 -7.04
CA ALA A 147 -10.03 -12.75 -6.47
C ALA A 147 -10.05 -13.26 -5.02
N ALA A 148 -9.37 -14.38 -4.73
CA ALA A 148 -9.27 -14.90 -3.38
C ALA A 148 -8.54 -13.93 -2.45
N GLY A 149 -7.46 -13.29 -2.93
CA GLY A 149 -6.74 -12.25 -2.20
C GLY A 149 -7.61 -11.04 -1.88
N ALA A 150 -8.40 -10.57 -2.85
CA ALA A 150 -9.31 -9.43 -2.64
C ALA A 150 -10.39 -9.73 -1.60
N VAL A 151 -10.99 -10.93 -1.64
CA VAL A 151 -11.98 -11.36 -0.63
C VAL A 151 -11.35 -11.42 0.76
N ALA A 152 -10.17 -12.03 0.90
CA ALA A 152 -9.46 -12.10 2.16
C ALA A 152 -9.09 -10.69 2.68
N MET A 153 -8.58 -9.82 1.80
CA MET A 153 -8.25 -8.44 2.15
C MET A 153 -9.45 -7.70 2.75
N VAL A 154 -10.62 -7.75 2.09
CA VAL A 154 -11.81 -7.06 2.56
C VAL A 154 -12.31 -7.66 3.88
N ALA A 155 -12.40 -8.99 3.97
CA ALA A 155 -12.85 -9.67 5.19
C ALA A 155 -11.93 -9.35 6.39
N MET A 156 -10.60 -9.44 6.20
CA MET A 156 -9.65 -9.13 7.26
C MET A 156 -9.63 -7.65 7.62
N SER A 157 -9.74 -6.73 6.64
CA SER A 157 -9.82 -5.30 6.92
C SER A 157 -11.06 -4.97 7.74
N PHE A 158 -12.20 -5.59 7.43
CA PHE A 158 -13.43 -5.43 8.20
C PHE A 158 -13.28 -5.96 9.63
N VAL A 159 -12.82 -7.21 9.80
CA VAL A 159 -12.62 -7.83 11.13
C VAL A 159 -11.58 -7.03 11.92
N GLY A 160 -10.48 -6.61 11.30
CA GLY A 160 -9.46 -5.78 11.92
C GLY A 160 -10.02 -4.44 12.42
N GLY A 161 -10.91 -3.81 11.66
CA GLY A 161 -11.60 -2.59 12.07
C GLY A 161 -12.52 -2.79 13.27
N VAL A 162 -13.29 -3.89 13.30
CA VAL A 162 -14.12 -4.27 14.45
C VAL A 162 -13.27 -4.51 15.70
N LEU A 163 -12.15 -5.21 15.55
CA LEU A 163 -11.20 -5.43 16.66
C LEU A 163 -10.55 -4.12 17.11
N THR A 164 -10.22 -3.21 16.19
CA THR A 164 -9.68 -1.89 16.53
C THR A 164 -10.65 -1.08 17.38
N ALA A 165 -11.96 -1.21 17.14
CA ALA A 165 -12.99 -0.52 17.91
C ALA A 165 -13.02 -0.97 19.39
N GLN A 166 -12.63 -2.21 19.66
CA GLN A 166 -12.53 -2.73 21.02
C GLN A 166 -11.18 -2.35 21.65
N ASN A 167 -10.09 -2.71 20.96
CA ASN A 167 -8.72 -2.35 21.32
C ASN A 167 -7.84 -2.46 20.08
N TRP A 168 -7.11 -1.40 19.72
CA TRP A 168 -6.24 -1.39 18.56
C TRP A 168 -5.20 -2.53 18.55
N ARG A 169 -4.78 -3.00 19.72
CA ARG A 169 -3.83 -4.12 19.87
C ARG A 169 -4.40 -5.44 19.36
N LEU A 170 -5.70 -5.68 19.53
CA LEU A 170 -6.38 -6.89 19.06
C LEU A 170 -6.40 -6.97 17.53
N ALA A 171 -6.48 -5.83 16.85
CA ALA A 171 -6.46 -5.79 15.39
C ALA A 171 -5.14 -6.35 14.82
N PHE A 172 -4.01 -6.11 15.49
CA PHE A 172 -2.71 -6.65 15.12
C PHE A 172 -2.49 -8.11 15.52
N LEU A 173 -3.37 -8.72 16.31
CA LEU A 173 -3.36 -10.16 16.58
C LEU A 173 -4.12 -10.98 15.50
N LEU A 174 -4.90 -10.33 14.65
CA LEU A 174 -5.63 -11.00 13.58
C LEU A 174 -4.67 -11.65 12.56
N VAL A 175 -3.66 -10.92 12.11
CA VAL A 175 -2.64 -11.42 11.17
C VAL A 175 -1.87 -12.61 11.74
N PRO A 176 -1.35 -12.59 12.99
CA PRO A 176 -0.76 -13.76 13.65
C PRO A 176 -1.65 -15.00 13.64
N VAL A 177 -2.92 -14.85 14.01
CA VAL A 177 -3.86 -15.98 14.05
C VAL A 177 -4.02 -16.61 12.66
N VAL A 178 -4.26 -15.79 11.63
CA VAL A 178 -4.46 -16.29 10.26
C VAL A 178 -3.14 -16.83 9.69
N SER A 179 -2.00 -16.22 10.02
CA SER A 179 -0.67 -16.71 9.59
C SER A 179 -0.33 -18.07 10.22
N LEU A 180 -0.62 -18.29 11.50
CA LEU A 180 -0.45 -19.58 12.16
C LEU A 180 -1.33 -20.67 11.55
N LEU A 181 -2.59 -20.37 11.26
CA LEU A 181 -3.49 -21.27 10.53
C LEU A 181 -2.93 -21.55 9.13
N GLY A 182 -2.44 -20.53 8.44
CA GLY A 182 -1.78 -20.66 7.15
C GLY A 182 -0.57 -21.58 7.22
N MET A 183 0.31 -21.41 8.22
CA MET A 183 1.47 -22.29 8.44
C MET A 183 1.07 -23.75 8.62
N ALA A 184 0.03 -24.04 9.39
CA ALA A 184 -0.49 -25.39 9.60
C ALA A 184 -1.05 -26.01 8.30
N LEU A 185 -1.60 -25.19 7.41
CA LEU A 185 -2.22 -25.64 6.15
C LEU A 185 -1.25 -25.72 4.97
N VAL A 186 -0.13 -24.97 4.99
CA VAL A 186 0.90 -25.00 3.93
C VAL A 186 1.31 -26.41 3.53
N PRO A 187 1.62 -27.35 4.47
CA PRO A 187 2.01 -28.71 4.11
C PRO A 187 0.94 -29.49 3.36
N LYS A 188 -0.33 -29.18 3.57
CA LYS A 188 -1.47 -29.88 2.97
C LYS A 188 -1.76 -29.38 1.55
N PHE A 189 -1.62 -28.08 1.31
CA PHE A 189 -2.02 -27.46 0.04
C PHE A 189 -0.87 -27.26 -0.93
N LEU A 190 0.37 -27.10 -0.45
CA LEU A 190 1.49 -26.69 -1.30
C LEU A 190 2.54 -27.81 -1.42
N PRO A 191 2.94 -28.13 -2.67
CA PRO A 191 4.01 -29.08 -2.90
C PRO A 191 5.35 -28.54 -2.38
N ASN A 192 6.24 -29.46 -2.03
CA ASN A 192 7.62 -29.11 -1.67
C ASN A 192 8.46 -29.09 -2.95
N GLU A 193 8.56 -27.91 -3.57
CA GLU A 193 9.37 -27.74 -4.77
C GLU A 193 10.86 -27.71 -4.41
N PRO A 194 11.71 -28.42 -5.18
CA PRO A 194 13.14 -28.36 -4.98
C PRO A 194 13.67 -26.95 -5.27
N PRO A 195 14.76 -26.55 -4.59
CA PRO A 195 15.46 -25.29 -4.91
C PRO A 195 15.90 -25.26 -6.36
N VAL A 196 15.78 -24.09 -7.00
CA VAL A 196 16.28 -23.86 -8.36
C VAL A 196 17.68 -23.28 -8.24
N ASP A 197 18.68 -23.93 -8.87
CA ASP A 197 20.02 -23.37 -8.93
C ASP A 197 20.04 -22.18 -9.91
N GLN A 198 20.12 -20.98 -9.36
CA GLN A 198 20.16 -19.71 -10.11
C GLN A 198 21.58 -19.12 -10.19
N GLY A 199 22.62 -19.90 -9.92
CA GLY A 199 24.01 -19.42 -9.96
C GLY A 199 24.35 -18.42 -8.84
N LYS A 200 25.32 -17.55 -9.05
CA LYS A 200 25.81 -16.60 -8.03
C LYS A 200 24.79 -15.50 -7.74
N SER A 201 24.56 -15.21 -6.46
CA SER A 201 23.68 -14.13 -6.04
C SER A 201 24.32 -12.75 -6.27
N ASP A 202 23.56 -11.82 -6.84
CA ASP A 202 23.97 -10.41 -6.85
C ASP A 202 23.61 -9.72 -5.53
N VAL A 203 24.35 -10.07 -4.46
CA VAL A 203 24.13 -9.51 -3.12
C VAL A 203 24.30 -8.00 -3.13
N LEU A 204 25.27 -7.48 -3.90
CA LEU A 204 25.50 -6.04 -3.99
C LEU A 204 24.29 -5.32 -4.60
N GLY A 205 23.72 -5.83 -5.70
CA GLY A 205 22.52 -5.25 -6.30
C GLY A 205 21.33 -5.28 -5.35
N GLN A 206 21.14 -6.38 -4.60
CA GLN A 206 20.06 -6.48 -3.59
C GLN A 206 20.22 -5.49 -2.45
N LEU A 207 21.45 -5.30 -1.94
CA LEU A 207 21.75 -4.32 -0.89
C LEU A 207 21.57 -2.88 -1.39
N LEU A 208 22.07 -2.55 -2.59
CA LEU A 208 21.89 -1.23 -3.19
C LEU A 208 20.41 -0.89 -3.37
N LEU A 209 19.62 -1.84 -3.87
CA LEU A 209 18.17 -1.65 -4.03
C LEU A 209 17.47 -1.51 -2.68
N GLY A 210 17.69 -2.46 -1.76
CA GLY A 210 17.02 -2.48 -0.46
C GLY A 210 17.32 -1.25 0.38
N LEU A 211 18.61 -0.94 0.57
CA LEU A 211 19.04 0.24 1.33
C LEU A 211 18.65 1.55 0.62
N GLY A 212 18.69 1.57 -0.72
CA GLY A 212 18.24 2.70 -1.53
C GLY A 212 16.75 2.99 -1.33
N VAL A 213 15.90 1.96 -1.35
CA VAL A 213 14.47 2.07 -1.06
C VAL A 213 14.23 2.54 0.38
N ILE A 214 14.87 1.91 1.36
CA ILE A 214 14.74 2.29 2.78
C ILE A 214 15.14 3.75 2.97
N GLY A 215 16.32 4.16 2.50
CA GLY A 215 16.82 5.52 2.69
C GLY A 215 15.90 6.57 2.07
N THR A 216 15.46 6.35 0.84
CA THR A 216 14.57 7.28 0.14
C THR A 216 13.21 7.40 0.83
N LEU A 217 12.58 6.27 1.19
CA LEU A 217 11.27 6.27 1.81
C LEU A 217 11.31 6.74 3.27
N TYR A 218 12.39 6.44 4.00
CA TYR A 218 12.60 6.95 5.36
C TYR A 218 12.74 8.47 5.36
N GLY A 219 13.59 9.03 4.48
CA GLY A 219 13.71 10.47 4.34
C GLY A 219 12.37 11.13 3.97
N LEU A 220 11.62 10.53 3.02
CA LEU A 220 10.31 11.04 2.62
C LEU A 220 9.30 11.02 3.78
N SER A 221 9.29 9.97 4.61
CA SER A 221 8.41 9.87 5.78
C SER A 221 8.72 10.93 6.86
N HIS A 222 9.97 11.42 6.93
CA HIS A 222 10.36 12.50 7.84
C HIS A 222 10.15 13.90 7.26
N ALA A 223 9.72 14.03 6.02
CA ALA A 223 9.56 15.34 5.36
C ALA A 223 8.56 16.24 6.09
N ALA A 224 7.54 15.68 6.74
CA ALA A 224 6.60 16.43 7.59
C ALA A 224 7.29 17.16 8.75
N ALA A 225 8.33 16.58 9.34
CA ALA A 225 9.11 17.22 10.41
C ALA A 225 10.01 18.36 9.91
N GLY A 226 10.28 18.43 8.61
CA GLY A 226 11.04 19.48 7.93
C GLY A 226 11.88 18.91 6.79
N ILE A 227 11.64 19.43 5.57
CA ILE A 227 12.30 18.93 4.35
C ILE A 227 13.82 19.15 4.39
N THR A 228 14.27 20.26 5.00
CA THR A 228 15.70 20.63 5.07
C THR A 228 16.42 20.01 6.28
N LYS A 229 15.70 19.33 7.16
CA LYS A 229 16.35 18.70 8.34
C LYS A 229 17.31 17.59 7.92
N PRO A 230 18.47 17.44 8.57
CA PRO A 230 19.44 16.36 8.24
C PRO A 230 18.81 14.96 8.28
N LEU A 231 17.90 14.70 9.23
CA LEU A 231 17.21 13.43 9.37
C LEU A 231 16.27 13.10 8.19
N THR A 232 15.83 14.11 7.45
CA THR A 232 15.05 13.98 6.20
C THR A 232 15.97 13.88 4.99
N LEU A 233 16.87 14.87 4.86
CA LEU A 233 17.62 15.09 3.63
C LEU A 233 18.73 14.04 3.41
N ILE A 234 19.47 13.69 4.49
CA ILE A 234 20.60 12.75 4.38
C ILE A 234 20.12 11.35 3.95
N PRO A 235 19.13 10.70 4.62
CA PRO A 235 18.63 9.40 4.20
C PRO A 235 18.01 9.44 2.80
N PHE A 236 17.29 10.52 2.45
CA PHE A 236 16.67 10.69 1.13
C PHE A 236 17.71 10.72 0.02
N LEU A 237 18.72 11.58 0.14
CA LEU A 237 19.78 11.70 -0.88
C LEU A 237 20.66 10.46 -0.94
N ALA A 238 21.03 9.90 0.21
CA ALA A 238 21.80 8.65 0.27
C ALA A 238 21.02 7.50 -0.39
N GLY A 239 19.71 7.41 -0.11
CA GLY A 239 18.83 6.44 -0.75
C GLY A 239 18.78 6.59 -2.27
N LEU A 240 18.62 7.82 -2.78
CA LEU A 240 18.64 8.09 -4.22
C LEU A 240 19.98 7.72 -4.86
N LEU A 241 21.10 8.05 -4.22
CA LEU A 241 22.44 7.68 -4.69
C LEU A 241 22.60 6.16 -4.77
N LEU A 242 22.13 5.42 -3.76
CA LEU A 242 22.16 3.95 -3.77
C LEU A 242 21.27 3.38 -4.88
N LEU A 243 20.08 3.94 -5.15
CA LEU A 243 19.24 3.54 -6.29
C LEU A 243 19.92 3.82 -7.62
N VAL A 244 20.57 4.98 -7.79
CA VAL A 244 21.37 5.26 -8.98
C VAL A 244 22.50 4.25 -9.11
N GLY A 245 23.23 3.97 -8.02
CA GLY A 245 24.27 2.93 -7.96
C GLY A 245 23.73 1.55 -8.35
N PHE A 246 22.52 1.20 -7.89
CA PHE A 246 21.82 -0.01 -8.31
C PHE A 246 21.62 -0.05 -9.82
N PHE A 247 20.99 0.98 -10.40
CA PHE A 247 20.76 1.04 -11.86
C PHE A 247 22.05 0.94 -12.66
N LEU A 248 23.09 1.64 -12.25
CA LEU A 248 24.41 1.59 -12.90
C LEU A 248 25.04 0.19 -12.79
N SER A 249 24.94 -0.44 -11.60
CA SER A 249 25.47 -1.79 -11.37
C SER A 249 24.79 -2.85 -12.23
N GLN A 250 23.47 -2.72 -12.47
CA GLN A 250 22.71 -3.69 -13.25
C GLN A 250 22.82 -3.48 -14.77
N ARG A 251 23.20 -2.27 -15.21
CA ARG A 251 23.21 -1.91 -16.65
C ARG A 251 24.17 -2.77 -17.49
N ASN A 252 25.33 -3.10 -16.94
CA ASN A 252 26.46 -3.70 -17.65
C ASN A 252 26.80 -5.13 -17.17
N ARG A 253 26.02 -5.71 -16.26
CA ARG A 253 26.26 -7.07 -15.76
C ARG A 253 25.61 -8.12 -16.64
N ALA A 254 26.36 -9.14 -17.03
CA ALA A 254 25.83 -10.30 -17.76
C ALA A 254 24.81 -11.10 -16.92
N ASN A 255 25.05 -11.17 -15.59
CA ASN A 255 24.19 -11.84 -14.61
C ASN A 255 23.48 -10.83 -13.72
N ALA A 256 22.89 -9.76 -14.32
CA ALA A 256 22.07 -8.81 -13.58
C ALA A 256 20.88 -9.55 -12.98
N PHE A 257 20.59 -9.33 -11.68
CA PHE A 257 19.41 -9.95 -11.10
C PHE A 257 18.10 -9.25 -11.53
N TYR A 258 18.23 -8.02 -12.05
CA TYR A 258 17.11 -7.25 -12.57
C TYR A 258 17.40 -6.63 -13.95
N PRO A 259 16.54 -6.86 -14.95
CA PRO A 259 16.75 -6.37 -16.31
C PRO A 259 16.36 -4.89 -16.43
N VAL A 260 17.24 -3.97 -15.97
CA VAL A 260 16.96 -2.53 -16.00
C VAL A 260 16.72 -1.97 -17.41
N ARG A 261 17.03 -2.74 -18.45
CA ARG A 261 16.69 -2.38 -19.84
C ARG A 261 15.20 -2.28 -20.09
N LEU A 262 14.36 -2.93 -19.27
CA LEU A 262 12.90 -2.83 -19.34
C LEU A 262 12.39 -1.39 -19.16
N PHE A 263 13.10 -0.55 -18.40
CA PHE A 263 12.74 0.86 -18.26
C PHE A 263 12.86 1.69 -19.56
N ARG A 264 13.46 1.13 -20.62
CA ARG A 264 13.46 1.71 -21.96
C ARG A 264 12.26 1.27 -22.81
N ASN A 265 11.53 0.24 -22.36
CA ASN A 265 10.34 -0.24 -23.07
C ASN A 265 9.13 0.64 -22.71
N PRO A 266 8.53 1.36 -23.66
CA PRO A 266 7.39 2.25 -23.37
C PRO A 266 6.18 1.53 -22.80
N VAL A 267 5.96 0.25 -23.18
CA VAL A 267 4.87 -0.56 -22.59
C VAL A 267 5.11 -0.85 -21.12
N PHE A 268 6.36 -1.18 -20.76
CA PHE A 268 6.73 -1.40 -19.36
C PHE A 268 6.55 -0.11 -18.54
N VAL A 269 7.05 1.02 -19.04
CA VAL A 269 6.91 2.32 -18.35
C VAL A 269 5.43 2.74 -18.26
N GLY A 270 4.65 2.55 -19.33
CA GLY A 270 3.20 2.80 -19.31
C GLY A 270 2.47 1.95 -18.26
N ALA A 271 2.87 0.68 -18.12
CA ALA A 271 2.35 -0.19 -17.06
C ALA A 271 2.74 0.31 -15.65
N LEU A 272 3.96 0.82 -15.48
CA LEU A 272 4.39 1.43 -14.21
C LEU A 272 3.58 2.69 -13.87
N CYS A 273 3.24 3.52 -14.86
CA CYS A 273 2.35 4.67 -14.66
C CYS A 273 0.97 4.23 -14.15
N ALA A 274 0.40 3.17 -14.72
CA ALA A 274 -0.84 2.58 -14.25
C ALA A 274 -0.74 2.07 -12.80
N GLY A 275 0.37 1.39 -12.48
CA GLY A 275 0.68 0.95 -11.13
C GLY A 275 0.86 2.11 -10.14
N PHE A 276 1.42 3.22 -10.60
CA PHE A 276 1.54 4.43 -9.80
C PHE A 276 0.16 5.01 -9.48
N VAL A 277 -0.72 5.19 -10.46
CA VAL A 277 -2.09 5.70 -10.25
C VAL A 277 -2.83 4.84 -9.22
N TYR A 278 -2.70 3.51 -9.32
CA TYR A 278 -3.30 2.59 -8.36
C TYR A 278 -2.75 2.78 -6.94
N ASN A 279 -1.44 2.61 -6.75
CA ASN A 279 -0.86 2.57 -5.41
C ASN A 279 -0.83 3.95 -4.74
N PHE A 280 -0.47 5.00 -5.48
CA PHE A 280 -0.48 6.38 -5.01
C PHE A 280 -1.91 6.84 -4.71
N GLY A 281 -2.85 6.61 -5.63
CA GLY A 281 -4.24 7.00 -5.45
C GLY A 281 -4.89 6.32 -4.24
N GLN A 282 -4.64 5.02 -4.07
CA GLN A 282 -5.11 4.27 -2.91
C GLN A 282 -4.53 4.81 -1.60
N SER A 283 -3.22 4.99 -1.52
CA SER A 283 -2.56 5.40 -0.27
C SER A 283 -2.87 6.85 0.12
N ALA A 284 -2.89 7.75 -0.87
CA ALA A 284 -3.21 9.16 -0.64
C ALA A 284 -4.66 9.38 -0.20
N SER A 285 -5.61 8.53 -0.65
CA SER A 285 -7.01 8.63 -0.25
C SER A 285 -7.33 7.84 1.01
N PHE A 286 -7.00 6.57 1.08
CA PHE A 286 -7.51 5.64 2.10
C PHE A 286 -7.13 6.05 3.52
N LEU A 287 -5.85 6.42 3.75
CA LEU A 287 -5.38 6.90 5.05
C LEU A 287 -5.98 8.26 5.41
N GLN A 288 -6.02 9.19 4.45
CA GLN A 288 -6.49 10.55 4.75
C GLN A 288 -8.01 10.62 4.94
N LEU A 289 -8.78 9.74 4.30
CA LEU A 289 -10.19 9.55 4.60
C LEU A 289 -10.40 9.02 6.04
N ALA A 290 -9.61 8.04 6.46
CA ALA A 290 -9.65 7.57 7.85
C ALA A 290 -9.30 8.70 8.83
N ASN A 291 -8.28 9.50 8.52
CA ASN A 291 -7.83 10.60 9.37
C ASN A 291 -8.88 11.72 9.49
N ILE A 292 -9.47 12.19 8.37
CA ILE A 292 -10.48 13.26 8.44
C ILE A 292 -11.71 12.82 9.23
N TRP A 293 -12.15 11.57 9.08
CA TRP A 293 -13.27 11.05 9.87
C TRP A 293 -12.93 10.93 11.35
N GLN A 294 -11.70 10.53 11.72
CA GLN A 294 -11.30 10.38 13.12
C GLN A 294 -10.94 11.70 13.79
N TYR A 295 -10.20 12.60 13.13
CA TYR A 295 -9.75 13.86 13.71
C TYR A 295 -10.82 14.96 13.67
N VAL A 296 -11.50 15.11 12.54
CA VAL A 296 -12.50 16.17 12.33
C VAL A 296 -13.91 15.65 12.61
N GLY A 297 -14.27 14.51 12.04
CA GLY A 297 -15.59 13.90 12.17
C GLY A 297 -15.82 13.17 13.50
N GLN A 298 -14.75 12.97 14.32
CA GLN A 298 -14.78 12.24 15.58
C GLN A 298 -15.38 10.81 15.48
N TYR A 299 -15.21 10.18 14.32
CA TYR A 299 -15.68 8.81 14.10
C TYR A 299 -14.85 7.83 14.93
N GLY A 300 -15.52 6.88 15.57
CA GLY A 300 -14.87 5.72 16.15
C GLY A 300 -14.35 4.75 15.08
N ALA A 301 -13.44 3.86 15.45
CA ALA A 301 -12.79 2.92 14.52
C ALA A 301 -13.79 2.06 13.73
N LEU A 302 -14.88 1.61 14.37
CA LEU A 302 -15.94 0.85 13.68
C LEU A 302 -16.66 1.69 12.61
N GLN A 303 -16.97 2.95 12.92
CA GLN A 303 -17.61 3.86 11.96
C GLN A 303 -16.69 4.11 10.76
N VAL A 304 -15.37 4.30 10.97
CA VAL A 304 -14.38 4.42 9.90
C VAL A 304 -14.35 3.16 9.04
N THR A 305 -14.35 1.99 9.67
CA THR A 305 -14.34 0.70 8.95
C THR A 305 -15.57 0.55 8.06
N LEU A 306 -16.76 0.86 8.61
CA LEU A 306 -18.02 0.82 7.83
C LEU A 306 -18.00 1.86 6.71
N ALA A 307 -17.49 3.06 6.97
CA ALA A 307 -17.36 4.12 5.99
C ALA A 307 -16.42 3.76 4.82
N GLN A 308 -15.43 2.89 5.05
CA GLN A 308 -14.51 2.42 4.01
C GLN A 308 -15.07 1.27 3.16
N LEU A 309 -16.15 0.60 3.57
CA LEU A 309 -16.71 -0.55 2.83
C LEU A 309 -17.10 -0.22 1.37
N PRO A 310 -17.74 0.92 1.03
CA PRO A 310 -18.03 1.26 -0.35
C PRO A 310 -16.78 1.36 -1.22
N TYR A 311 -15.68 1.89 -0.67
CA TYR A 311 -14.38 1.97 -1.37
C TYR A 311 -13.85 0.57 -1.72
N LEU A 312 -13.83 -0.34 -0.75
CA LEU A 312 -13.33 -1.70 -0.93
C LEU A 312 -14.26 -2.52 -1.87
N ALA A 313 -15.56 -2.41 -1.69
CA ALA A 313 -16.55 -3.11 -2.52
C ALA A 313 -16.48 -2.70 -3.99
N THR A 314 -16.37 -1.40 -4.26
CA THR A 314 -16.28 -0.89 -5.65
C THR A 314 -14.95 -1.24 -6.31
N GLY A 315 -13.87 -1.42 -5.54
CA GLY A 315 -12.63 -2.00 -6.04
C GLY A 315 -12.82 -3.42 -6.59
N ILE A 316 -13.53 -4.28 -5.84
CA ILE A 316 -13.84 -5.65 -6.30
C ILE A 316 -14.74 -5.62 -7.53
N ILE A 317 -15.81 -4.83 -7.51
CA ILE A 317 -16.73 -4.70 -8.65
C ILE A 317 -15.99 -4.17 -9.87
N GLY A 318 -15.15 -3.15 -9.71
CA GLY A 318 -14.32 -2.57 -10.76
C GLY A 318 -13.39 -3.60 -11.39
N ALA A 319 -12.72 -4.42 -10.58
CA ALA A 319 -11.87 -5.50 -11.08
C ALA A 319 -12.63 -6.51 -11.95
N LEU A 320 -13.81 -6.94 -11.49
CA LEU A 320 -14.65 -7.90 -12.21
C LEU A 320 -15.18 -7.33 -13.53
N LEU A 321 -15.67 -6.10 -13.53
CA LEU A 321 -16.22 -5.43 -14.71
C LEU A 321 -15.13 -5.21 -15.77
N VAL A 322 -14.00 -4.64 -15.37
CA VAL A 322 -12.93 -4.35 -16.32
C VAL A 322 -12.24 -5.61 -16.81
N GLY A 323 -12.08 -6.63 -15.97
CA GLY A 323 -11.60 -7.94 -16.42
C GLY A 323 -12.47 -8.50 -17.57
N ARG A 324 -13.80 -8.39 -17.47
CA ARG A 324 -14.74 -8.76 -18.56
C ARG A 324 -14.61 -7.85 -19.77
N TRP A 325 -14.51 -6.54 -19.60
CA TRP A 325 -14.38 -5.60 -20.70
C TRP A 325 -13.07 -5.79 -21.45
N MET A 326 -11.98 -6.08 -20.76
CA MET A 326 -10.68 -6.39 -21.38
C MET A 326 -10.73 -7.71 -22.16
N SER A 327 -11.44 -8.73 -21.68
CA SER A 327 -11.67 -9.98 -22.43
C SER A 327 -12.55 -9.77 -23.67
N ASN A 328 -13.39 -8.73 -23.67
CA ASN A 328 -14.26 -8.34 -24.78
C ASN A 328 -13.64 -7.25 -25.71
N GLY A 329 -12.33 -6.98 -25.58
CA GLY A 329 -11.61 -6.10 -26.49
C GLY A 329 -11.25 -4.71 -25.95
N LEU A 330 -11.54 -4.39 -24.68
CA LEU A 330 -11.04 -3.15 -24.09
C LEU A 330 -9.51 -3.17 -24.04
N SER A 331 -8.85 -2.22 -24.69
CA SER A 331 -7.40 -2.14 -24.72
C SER A 331 -6.82 -1.76 -23.34
N ASN A 332 -5.56 -2.18 -23.07
CA ASN A 332 -4.85 -1.80 -21.86
C ASN A 332 -4.76 -0.27 -21.69
N ALA A 333 -4.54 0.48 -22.77
CA ALA A 333 -4.49 1.93 -22.76
C ALA A 333 -5.83 2.54 -22.29
N ASN A 334 -6.95 2.08 -22.87
CA ASN A 334 -8.28 2.57 -22.50
C ASN A 334 -8.66 2.19 -21.08
N ALA A 335 -8.25 1.03 -20.57
CA ALA A 335 -8.45 0.65 -19.17
C ALA A 335 -7.68 1.58 -18.22
N VAL A 336 -6.43 1.95 -18.55
CA VAL A 336 -5.65 2.95 -17.78
C VAL A 336 -6.34 4.32 -17.80
N LEU A 337 -6.79 4.77 -18.98
CA LEU A 337 -7.49 6.06 -19.11
C LEU A 337 -8.77 6.08 -18.27
N LEU A 338 -9.60 5.04 -18.39
CA LEU A 338 -10.84 4.91 -17.63
C LEU A 338 -10.58 4.93 -16.11
N GLY A 339 -9.65 4.08 -15.63
CA GLY A 339 -9.30 4.01 -14.22
C GLY A 339 -8.75 5.33 -13.70
N THR A 340 -7.88 5.99 -14.46
CA THR A 340 -7.32 7.31 -14.13
C THR A 340 -8.42 8.38 -14.05
N THR A 341 -9.32 8.42 -15.03
CA THR A 341 -10.42 9.39 -15.06
C THR A 341 -11.34 9.23 -13.86
N LEU A 342 -11.77 7.99 -13.57
CA LEU A 342 -12.60 7.71 -12.40
C LEU A 342 -11.89 8.10 -11.09
N THR A 343 -10.62 7.75 -10.96
CA THR A 343 -9.81 8.11 -9.78
C THR A 343 -9.74 9.63 -9.61
N ALA A 344 -9.46 10.37 -10.67
CA ALA A 344 -9.35 11.82 -10.65
C ALA A 344 -10.68 12.50 -10.31
N VAL A 345 -11.78 12.09 -10.98
CA VAL A 345 -13.12 12.62 -10.68
C VAL A 345 -13.50 12.30 -9.23
N GLY A 346 -13.14 11.12 -8.73
CA GLY A 346 -13.31 10.76 -7.33
C GLY A 346 -12.55 11.69 -6.38
N PHE A 347 -11.30 12.01 -6.67
CA PHE A 347 -10.55 13.00 -5.87
C PHE A 347 -11.18 14.39 -5.91
N PHE A 348 -11.62 14.85 -7.08
CA PHE A 348 -12.27 16.16 -7.21
C PHE A 348 -13.65 16.19 -6.55
N SER A 349 -14.37 15.07 -6.49
CA SER A 349 -15.66 14.98 -5.79
C SER A 349 -15.53 15.19 -4.27
N LEU A 350 -14.33 15.02 -3.70
CA LEU A 350 -14.07 15.37 -2.29
C LEU A 350 -14.20 16.86 -1.98
N LEU A 351 -14.18 17.74 -3.00
CA LEU A 351 -14.53 19.15 -2.84
C LEU A 351 -15.99 19.37 -2.43
N LEU A 352 -16.88 18.40 -2.64
CA LEU A 352 -18.28 18.45 -2.19
C LEU A 352 -18.43 18.18 -0.69
N VAL A 353 -17.37 17.70 -0.03
CA VAL A 353 -17.39 17.46 1.41
C VAL A 353 -17.31 18.79 2.14
N HIS A 354 -18.23 19.02 3.07
CA HIS A 354 -18.26 20.23 3.89
C HIS A 354 -18.04 19.89 5.35
N GLN A 355 -17.50 20.85 6.10
CA GLN A 355 -17.31 20.72 7.55
C GLN A 355 -18.67 20.50 8.23
N GLY A 356 -18.81 19.40 9.00
CA GLY A 356 -20.10 18.99 9.57
C GLY A 356 -21.05 18.31 8.57
N GLY A 357 -20.61 18.07 7.32
CA GLY A 357 -21.40 17.42 6.28
C GLY A 357 -21.69 15.94 6.56
N SER A 358 -22.73 15.43 5.91
CA SER A 358 -23.13 14.03 6.00
C SER A 358 -22.08 13.11 5.36
N PHE A 359 -21.99 11.86 5.83
CA PHE A 359 -21.22 10.77 5.21
C PHE A 359 -21.48 10.63 3.69
N TRP A 360 -22.71 10.87 3.26
CA TRP A 360 -23.12 10.73 1.86
C TRP A 360 -22.35 11.63 0.89
N THR A 361 -21.77 12.74 1.37
CA THR A 361 -20.92 13.61 0.54
C THR A 361 -19.59 12.96 0.17
N PHE A 362 -19.11 11.97 0.94
CA PHE A 362 -17.93 11.18 0.64
C PHE A 362 -18.21 10.04 -0.35
N LEU A 363 -19.47 9.59 -0.47
CA LEU A 363 -19.80 8.38 -1.23
C LEU A 363 -19.35 8.41 -2.70
N PRO A 364 -19.52 9.51 -3.47
CA PRO A 364 -19.00 9.58 -4.83
C PRO A 364 -17.50 9.32 -4.91
N ALA A 365 -16.72 9.92 -4.00
CA ALA A 365 -15.28 9.73 -3.94
C ALA A 365 -14.91 8.27 -3.61
N LEU A 366 -15.57 7.67 -2.61
CA LEU A 366 -15.31 6.29 -2.21
C LEU A 366 -15.53 5.32 -3.37
N VAL A 367 -16.63 5.49 -4.10
CA VAL A 367 -16.99 4.65 -5.25
C VAL A 367 -16.00 4.85 -6.39
N LEU A 368 -15.72 6.10 -6.74
CA LEU A 368 -14.92 6.45 -7.92
C LEU A 368 -13.43 6.18 -7.71
N ILE A 369 -12.87 6.51 -6.53
CA ILE A 369 -11.46 6.24 -6.25
C ILE A 369 -11.26 4.72 -6.06
N GLY A 370 -12.11 4.07 -5.26
CA GLY A 370 -12.01 2.64 -5.00
C GLY A 370 -12.08 1.81 -6.29
N GLY A 371 -13.08 2.07 -7.13
CA GLY A 371 -13.21 1.41 -8.44
C GLY A 371 -12.12 1.83 -9.42
N GLY A 372 -11.88 3.12 -9.57
CA GLY A 372 -10.95 3.68 -10.55
C GLY A 372 -9.50 3.21 -10.37
N THR A 373 -9.00 3.23 -9.13
CA THR A 373 -7.63 2.77 -8.82
C THR A 373 -7.44 1.30 -9.18
N VAL A 374 -8.40 0.43 -8.84
CA VAL A 374 -8.33 -1.00 -9.16
C VAL A 374 -8.44 -1.25 -10.66
N ILE A 375 -9.28 -0.50 -11.38
CA ILE A 375 -9.37 -0.55 -12.84
C ILE A 375 -8.02 -0.24 -13.49
N ALA A 376 -7.31 0.81 -13.03
CA ALA A 376 -5.97 1.13 -13.50
C ALA A 376 -4.93 0.04 -13.19
N SER A 377 -5.12 -0.74 -12.11
CA SER A 377 -4.16 -1.77 -11.67
C SER A 377 -4.08 -3.01 -12.57
N LEU A 378 -5.14 -3.32 -13.33
CA LEU A 378 -5.20 -4.54 -14.15
C LEU A 378 -4.16 -4.54 -15.28
N PRO A 379 -4.01 -3.47 -16.09
CA PRO A 379 -2.93 -3.36 -17.06
C PRO A 379 -1.54 -3.41 -16.43
N PHE A 380 -1.36 -2.84 -15.24
CA PHE A 380 -0.09 -2.90 -14.50
C PHE A 380 0.34 -4.36 -14.28
N GLY A 381 -0.57 -5.20 -13.78
CA GLY A 381 -0.27 -6.60 -13.53
C GLY A 381 0.10 -7.39 -14.78
N SER A 382 -0.73 -7.31 -15.82
CA SER A 382 -0.58 -8.10 -17.04
C SER A 382 0.60 -7.65 -17.89
N LEU A 383 0.80 -6.34 -18.06
CA LEU A 383 1.83 -5.80 -18.94
C LEU A 383 3.25 -5.90 -18.34
N VAL A 384 3.41 -5.72 -17.03
CA VAL A 384 4.72 -5.90 -16.37
C VAL A 384 5.22 -7.32 -16.59
N ILE A 385 4.36 -8.32 -16.40
CA ILE A 385 4.73 -9.72 -16.62
C ILE A 385 4.92 -10.01 -18.12
N GLY A 386 4.01 -9.52 -18.96
CA GLY A 386 4.05 -9.79 -20.41
C GLY A 386 5.24 -9.15 -21.16
N THR A 387 5.91 -8.16 -20.56
CA THR A 387 7.12 -7.56 -21.13
C THR A 387 8.41 -8.18 -20.61
N ALA A 388 8.35 -9.05 -19.59
CA ALA A 388 9.52 -9.68 -19.00
C ALA A 388 10.03 -10.83 -19.87
N PRO A 389 11.37 -10.93 -20.09
CA PRO A 389 11.96 -12.14 -20.60
C PRO A 389 11.72 -13.31 -19.65
N PRO A 390 11.54 -14.56 -20.17
CA PRO A 390 11.19 -15.72 -19.33
C PRO A 390 12.13 -15.96 -18.15
N GLU A 391 13.43 -15.74 -18.33
CA GLU A 391 14.48 -15.89 -17.32
C GLU A 391 14.39 -14.86 -16.19
N TYR A 392 13.64 -13.76 -16.38
CA TYR A 392 13.45 -12.68 -15.41
C TYR A 392 12.04 -12.58 -14.85
N TYR A 393 11.17 -13.56 -15.10
CA TYR A 393 9.77 -13.54 -14.61
C TYR A 393 9.69 -13.34 -13.08
N GLY A 394 10.49 -14.06 -12.32
CA GLY A 394 10.50 -13.95 -10.85
C GLY A 394 10.87 -12.54 -10.38
N PRO A 395 12.06 -12.02 -10.71
CA PRO A 395 12.50 -10.67 -10.35
C PRO A 395 11.56 -9.56 -10.84
N VAL A 396 11.06 -9.64 -12.09
CA VAL A 396 10.18 -8.62 -12.66
C VAL A 396 8.81 -8.64 -12.00
N THR A 397 8.26 -9.81 -11.70
CA THR A 397 6.98 -9.93 -10.96
C THR A 397 7.12 -9.38 -9.55
N SER A 398 8.22 -9.70 -8.85
CA SER A 398 8.49 -9.17 -7.51
C SER A 398 8.72 -7.66 -7.52
N SER A 399 9.35 -7.11 -8.58
CA SER A 399 9.57 -5.67 -8.72
C SER A 399 8.28 -4.88 -8.85
N ARG A 400 7.22 -5.47 -9.40
CA ARG A 400 5.88 -4.87 -9.42
C ARG A 400 5.46 -4.47 -7.99
N THR A 401 5.71 -5.33 -7.02
CA THR A 401 5.39 -5.04 -5.62
C THR A 401 6.30 -3.94 -5.06
N THR A 402 7.61 -4.01 -5.27
CA THR A 402 8.53 -2.95 -4.82
C THR A 402 8.14 -1.58 -5.38
N ILE A 403 7.91 -1.49 -6.70
CA ILE A 403 7.53 -0.25 -7.38
C ILE A 403 6.16 0.24 -6.88
N GLY A 404 5.21 -0.70 -6.70
CA GLY A 404 3.91 -0.39 -6.15
C GLY A 404 3.98 0.16 -4.73
N GLN A 405 4.74 -0.48 -3.84
CA GLN A 405 4.92 -0.03 -2.47
C GLN A 405 5.69 1.30 -2.38
N PHE A 406 6.61 1.54 -3.32
CA PHE A 406 7.28 2.83 -3.43
C PHE A 406 6.28 3.95 -3.75
N ALA A 407 5.43 3.74 -4.76
CA ALA A 407 4.36 4.68 -5.10
C ALA A 407 3.35 4.87 -3.95
N TYR A 408 3.04 3.77 -3.24
CA TYR A 408 2.16 3.78 -2.06
C TYR A 408 2.74 4.64 -0.92
N ALA A 409 4.02 4.45 -0.60
CA ALA A 409 4.69 5.24 0.43
C ALA A 409 4.83 6.72 0.05
N ILE A 410 5.08 7.04 -1.24
CA ILE A 410 5.07 8.42 -1.74
C ILE A 410 3.68 9.05 -1.52
N GLY A 411 2.60 8.32 -1.80
CA GLY A 411 1.23 8.81 -1.60
C GLY A 411 0.93 9.15 -0.14
N ILE A 412 1.28 8.26 0.81
CA ILE A 412 1.15 8.54 2.25
C ILE A 412 1.95 9.79 2.63
N ALA A 413 3.25 9.81 2.31
CA ALA A 413 4.13 10.87 2.75
C ALA A 413 3.75 12.23 2.13
N ALA A 414 3.44 12.28 0.84
CA ALA A 414 3.04 13.51 0.15
C ALA A 414 1.72 14.05 0.70
N ALA A 415 0.70 13.20 0.86
CA ALA A 415 -0.60 13.63 1.38
C ALA A 415 -0.50 14.09 2.83
N THR A 416 0.19 13.32 3.70
CA THR A 416 0.37 13.68 5.11
C THR A 416 1.16 14.98 5.25
N LEU A 417 2.29 15.13 4.54
CA LEU A 417 3.10 16.36 4.58
C LEU A 417 2.28 17.58 4.13
N SER A 418 1.52 17.45 3.04
CA SER A 418 0.69 18.56 2.55
C SER A 418 -0.37 18.96 3.56
N ILE A 419 -1.11 18.00 4.11
CA ILE A 419 -2.16 18.28 5.10
C ILE A 419 -1.55 18.90 6.36
N ASP A 420 -0.47 18.34 6.90
CA ASP A 420 0.16 18.85 8.12
C ASP A 420 0.66 20.28 7.95
N LYS A 421 1.37 20.58 6.86
CA LYS A 421 1.92 21.93 6.60
C LYS A 421 0.82 22.95 6.35
N LEU A 422 -0.17 22.62 5.53
CA LEU A 422 -1.28 23.50 5.23
C LEU A 422 -2.18 23.74 6.46
N THR A 423 -2.43 22.70 7.25
CA THR A 423 -3.20 22.82 8.51
C THR A 423 -2.48 23.71 9.52
N LEU A 424 -1.17 23.48 9.73
CA LEU A 424 -0.39 24.30 10.65
C LEU A 424 -0.38 25.76 10.23
N GLY A 425 -0.02 26.05 8.96
CA GLY A 425 0.02 27.42 8.44
C GLY A 425 -1.35 28.08 8.46
N GLY A 426 -2.41 27.38 8.05
CA GLY A 426 -3.79 27.88 8.10
C GLY A 426 -4.25 28.19 9.52
N THR A 427 -3.92 27.32 10.49
CA THR A 427 -4.27 27.54 11.91
C THR A 427 -3.58 28.77 12.48
N VAL A 428 -2.27 28.94 12.23
CA VAL A 428 -1.53 30.16 12.65
C VAL A 428 -2.17 31.41 12.06
N ASN A 429 -2.44 31.42 10.76
CA ASN A 429 -3.04 32.59 10.08
C ASN A 429 -4.42 32.92 10.66
N ARG A 430 -5.27 31.92 10.92
CA ARG A 430 -6.62 32.11 11.46
C ARG A 430 -6.60 32.59 12.92
N LEU A 431 -5.68 32.07 13.76
CA LEU A 431 -5.50 32.54 15.14
C LEU A 431 -5.03 33.99 15.16
N THR A 432 -4.06 34.36 14.32
CA THR A 432 -3.57 35.73 14.17
C THR A 432 -4.67 36.68 13.69
N ALA A 433 -5.45 36.26 12.69
CA ALA A 433 -6.59 37.05 12.20
C ALA A 433 -7.71 37.20 13.25
N ALA A 434 -7.85 36.21 14.15
CA ALA A 434 -8.78 36.30 15.29
C ALA A 434 -8.26 37.15 16.46
N GLY A 435 -7.12 37.83 16.30
CA GLY A 435 -6.54 38.72 17.31
C GLY A 435 -5.78 38.03 18.45
N VAL A 436 -5.42 36.73 18.27
CA VAL A 436 -4.61 36.03 19.27
C VAL A 436 -3.17 36.58 19.23
N PRO A 437 -2.63 37.06 20.37
CA PRO A 437 -1.27 37.58 20.42
C PRO A 437 -0.23 36.56 19.96
N PRO A 438 0.82 36.95 19.20
CA PRO A 438 1.84 36.04 18.68
C PRO A 438 2.49 35.17 19.79
N SER A 439 2.63 35.72 21.01
CA SER A 439 3.15 34.97 22.18
C SER A 439 2.25 33.83 22.66
N GLN A 440 0.96 33.84 22.30
CA GLN A 440 -0.02 32.85 22.71
C GLN A 440 -0.34 31.81 21.60
N VAL A 441 0.02 32.10 20.34
CA VAL A 441 -0.23 31.18 19.23
C VAL A 441 0.44 29.83 19.48
N GLY A 442 1.67 29.82 20.02
CA GLY A 442 2.38 28.59 20.36
C GLY A 442 1.59 27.70 21.33
N SER A 443 1.08 28.25 22.42
CA SER A 443 0.28 27.49 23.40
C SER A 443 -1.05 27.01 22.83
N GLY A 444 -1.64 27.73 21.87
CA GLY A 444 -2.79 27.26 21.10
C GLY A 444 -2.46 26.04 20.23
N LEU A 445 -1.32 26.05 19.54
CA LEU A 445 -0.84 24.93 18.74
C LEU A 445 -0.48 23.71 19.60
N ASP A 446 0.11 23.93 20.78
CA ASP A 446 0.41 22.85 21.74
C ASP A 446 -0.88 22.15 22.19
N ALA A 447 -1.95 22.90 22.42
CA ALA A 447 -3.25 22.34 22.77
C ALA A 447 -3.86 21.49 21.63
N VAL A 448 -3.69 21.91 20.38
CA VAL A 448 -4.11 21.13 19.20
C VAL A 448 -3.27 19.85 19.07
N THR A 449 -1.97 19.94 19.26
CA THR A 449 -1.05 18.79 19.23
C THR A 449 -1.38 17.80 20.34
N ALA A 450 -1.66 18.29 21.56
CA ALA A 450 -2.08 17.47 22.68
C ALA A 450 -3.40 16.75 22.39
N PHE A 451 -4.40 17.43 21.80
CA PHE A 451 -5.64 16.80 21.35
C PHE A 451 -5.37 15.69 20.33
N GLY A 452 -4.52 15.94 19.34
CA GLY A 452 -4.15 14.94 18.33
C GLY A 452 -3.57 13.67 18.96
N SER A 453 -2.71 13.82 19.97
CA SER A 453 -2.00 12.71 20.63
C SER A 453 -2.82 12.00 21.71
N THR A 454 -3.67 12.72 22.46
CA THR A 454 -4.40 12.18 23.63
C THR A 454 -5.89 11.96 23.35
N GLY A 455 -6.46 12.69 22.41
CA GLY A 455 -7.92 12.77 22.17
C GLY A 455 -8.67 13.61 23.21
N THR A 456 -7.97 14.21 24.19
CA THR A 456 -8.59 15.01 25.25
C THR A 456 -8.84 16.43 24.76
N HIS A 457 -10.09 16.89 24.83
CA HIS A 457 -10.44 18.25 24.44
C HIS A 457 -9.77 19.29 25.33
N PRO A 458 -9.25 20.40 24.74
CA PRO A 458 -8.63 21.48 25.51
C PRO A 458 -9.59 22.10 26.52
N SER A 459 -9.13 22.28 27.78
CA SER A 459 -9.89 22.90 28.84
C SER A 459 -9.91 24.44 28.74
N THR A 460 -8.87 25.04 28.17
CA THR A 460 -8.72 26.50 28.04
C THR A 460 -9.54 27.08 26.89
N ALA A 461 -10.00 28.32 27.00
CA ALA A 461 -10.72 29.02 25.94
C ALA A 461 -9.87 29.13 24.65
N LEU A 462 -8.59 29.52 24.81
CA LEU A 462 -7.64 29.58 23.70
C LEU A 462 -7.45 28.20 23.01
N GLY A 463 -7.29 27.14 23.82
CA GLY A 463 -7.14 25.79 23.25
C GLY A 463 -8.37 25.33 22.47
N ARG A 464 -9.59 25.61 22.94
CA ARG A 464 -10.83 25.31 22.19
C ARG A 464 -10.92 26.12 20.91
N GLN A 465 -10.58 27.43 20.97
CA GLN A 465 -10.51 28.29 19.78
C GLN A 465 -9.48 27.76 18.77
N ALA A 466 -8.27 27.40 19.24
CA ALA A 466 -7.22 26.85 18.39
C ALA A 466 -7.65 25.54 17.73
N LEU A 467 -8.32 24.63 18.46
CA LEU A 467 -8.84 23.38 17.90
C LEU A 467 -9.92 23.62 16.84
N ALA A 468 -10.83 24.57 17.04
CA ALA A 468 -11.83 24.93 16.05
C ALA A 468 -11.19 25.49 14.78
N GLN A 469 -10.18 26.36 14.88
CA GLN A 469 -9.45 26.87 13.74
C GLN A 469 -8.60 25.79 13.05
N ALA A 470 -8.02 24.88 13.82
CA ALA A 470 -7.27 23.73 13.29
C ALA A 470 -8.17 22.79 12.49
N ASN A 471 -9.39 22.50 12.95
CA ASN A 471 -10.34 21.65 12.23
C ASN A 471 -10.75 22.30 10.88
N SER A 472 -10.98 23.63 10.87
CA SER A 472 -11.28 24.36 9.63
C SER A 472 -10.08 24.36 8.67
N SER A 473 -8.87 24.57 9.18
CA SER A 473 -7.63 24.54 8.40
C SER A 473 -7.34 23.14 7.87
N TYR A 474 -7.61 22.09 8.67
CA TYR A 474 -7.47 20.70 8.24
C TYR A 474 -8.40 20.37 7.07
N HIS A 475 -9.63 20.84 7.13
CA HIS A 475 -10.61 20.62 6.06
C HIS A 475 -10.17 21.27 4.75
N GLU A 476 -9.68 22.51 4.77
CA GLU A 476 -9.12 23.17 3.58
C GLU A 476 -7.85 22.46 3.07
N ALA A 477 -6.96 22.09 3.98
CA ALA A 477 -5.74 21.37 3.66
C ALA A 477 -6.05 20.01 3.01
N PHE A 478 -7.08 19.32 3.50
CA PHE A 478 -7.58 18.07 2.91
C PHE A 478 -8.05 18.30 1.48
N HIS A 479 -8.87 19.30 1.21
CA HIS A 479 -9.34 19.62 -0.15
C HIS A 479 -8.18 19.91 -1.11
N ILE A 480 -7.26 20.81 -0.73
CA ILE A 480 -6.10 21.17 -1.55
C ILE A 480 -5.25 19.93 -1.85
N THR A 481 -5.01 19.12 -0.84
CA THR A 481 -4.21 17.89 -0.97
C THR A 481 -4.89 16.86 -1.88
N MET A 482 -6.20 16.66 -1.74
CA MET A 482 -6.94 15.71 -2.58
C MET A 482 -7.00 16.17 -4.04
N VAL A 483 -7.18 17.46 -4.29
CA VAL A 483 -7.08 18.04 -5.65
C VAL A 483 -5.69 17.81 -6.23
N GLY A 484 -4.64 18.09 -5.46
CA GLY A 484 -3.25 17.83 -5.86
C GLY A 484 -3.00 16.36 -6.20
N ALA A 485 -3.50 15.44 -5.37
CA ALA A 485 -3.40 14.00 -5.62
C ALA A 485 -4.14 13.59 -6.90
N GLY A 486 -5.34 14.13 -7.14
CA GLY A 486 -6.09 13.92 -8.37
C GLY A 486 -5.33 14.41 -9.61
N LEU A 487 -4.73 15.59 -9.57
CA LEU A 487 -3.93 16.15 -10.66
C LEU A 487 -2.69 15.29 -10.95
N ILE A 488 -2.00 14.80 -9.92
CA ILE A 488 -0.86 13.89 -10.08
C ILE A 488 -1.31 12.59 -10.77
N CYS A 489 -2.44 12.00 -10.35
CA CYS A 489 -3.00 10.82 -11.00
C CYS A 489 -3.34 11.08 -12.47
N VAL A 490 -3.93 12.24 -12.80
CA VAL A 490 -4.22 12.64 -14.20
C VAL A 490 -2.94 12.70 -15.01
N LEU A 491 -1.94 13.44 -14.54
CA LEU A 491 -0.68 13.63 -15.27
C LEU A 491 0.01 12.29 -15.55
N VAL A 492 0.18 11.47 -14.52
CA VAL A 492 0.85 10.17 -14.65
C VAL A 492 0.02 9.20 -15.48
N GLY A 493 -1.30 9.17 -15.29
CA GLY A 493 -2.21 8.32 -16.05
C GLY A 493 -2.27 8.66 -17.53
N LEU A 494 -2.26 9.95 -17.89
CA LEU A 494 -2.19 10.40 -19.30
C LEU A 494 -0.86 10.02 -19.96
N VAL A 495 0.25 10.15 -19.23
CA VAL A 495 1.55 9.64 -19.70
C VAL A 495 1.48 8.14 -19.94
N GLY A 496 0.91 7.38 -19.01
CA GLY A 496 0.70 5.94 -19.15
C GLY A 496 -0.15 5.59 -20.38
N TYR A 497 -1.29 6.27 -20.54
CA TYR A 497 -2.16 6.13 -21.72
C TYR A 497 -1.42 6.37 -23.03
N TRP A 498 -0.70 7.48 -23.12
CA TRP A 498 0.05 7.88 -24.31
C TRP A 498 1.15 6.86 -24.68
N LEU A 499 1.89 6.34 -23.69
CA LEU A 499 2.92 5.33 -23.91
C LEU A 499 2.33 3.99 -24.41
N LEU A 500 1.15 3.62 -23.90
CA LEU A 500 0.48 2.38 -24.27
C LEU A 500 -0.24 2.48 -25.62
N SER A 501 -0.78 3.65 -25.98
CA SER A 501 -1.55 3.85 -27.22
C SER A 501 -0.65 3.93 -28.46
N ARG A 502 0.58 4.50 -28.35
CA ARG A 502 1.51 4.62 -29.48
C ARG A 502 1.90 3.28 -30.12
N ARG A 503 1.90 2.19 -29.38
CA ARG A 503 2.24 0.87 -29.90
C ARG A 503 1.05 0.18 -30.58
N ALA A 504 -0.17 0.50 -30.20
CA ALA A 504 -1.36 0.01 -30.89
C ALA A 504 -1.50 0.58 -32.33
N ALA A 505 -0.85 1.71 -32.60
CA ALA A 505 -0.84 2.35 -33.93
C ALA A 505 0.30 1.85 -34.85
N ASN A 506 1.33 1.18 -34.28
CA ASN A 506 2.54 0.75 -35.01
C ASN A 506 2.67 -0.78 -35.14
N GLY A 507 1.69 -1.55 -34.73
CA GLY A 507 1.61 -3.01 -34.86
C GLY A 507 0.25 -3.45 -35.33
#